data_7930302e49ed81893c3e1afa12551e77
#
_entry.id   7930302e49ed81893c3e1afa12551e77
#
_cell.length_a   1.000
_cell.length_b   1.000
_cell.length_c   1.000
_cell.angle_alpha   90.00
_cell.angle_beta   90.00
_cell.angle_gamma   90.00
#
_symmetry.space_group_name_H-M   'P 1'
#
loop_
_entity.id
_entity.type
_entity.pdbx_description
1 polymer ?
#
loop_
_entity_poly.entity_id
_entity_poly.type
_entity_poly.pdbx_seq_one_letter_code
_entity_poly.pdbx_strand_id
1 'polypeptide(L)'
;MRGRENILQDKVLVLNKYYQAVQITTVLRAICHLVKGTAKVITPDWTTHTLEEWLEASRFYNNGRLIRSPSLSIVAPDAIYLTAYDRLPRLEVVFNRANLFMRDNYTCQYCGKSVRNPKDRTIDHVIPRSRGGKTVWTNVVLCCRKCNLKKGDRTPEEAGMQLLKKPEQPKWKSLFLEKFPEEKKEIWKPFLDFAGLYPER
;
A
#
# COMPACT_ATOMS: atom_id res chain seq x y z
N MET A 1 -16.46 -11.09 20.29
CA MET A 1 -16.16 -9.67 20.58
C MET A 1 -15.19 -9.18 19.52
N ARG A 2 -15.64 -8.41 18.53
CA ARG A 2 -14.75 -7.76 17.55
C ARG A 2 -13.96 -6.71 18.33
N GLY A 3 -12.61 -6.83 18.37
CA GLY A 3 -11.76 -5.84 19.00
C GLY A 3 -12.10 -4.45 18.45
N ARG A 4 -12.11 -3.42 19.31
CA ARG A 4 -12.25 -2.02 18.89
C ARG A 4 -11.14 -1.72 17.90
N GLU A 5 -11.43 -1.77 16.61
CA GLU A 5 -10.51 -1.32 15.58
C GLU A 5 -10.11 0.13 15.89
N ASN A 6 -8.82 0.37 16.01
CA ASN A 6 -8.33 1.70 16.34
C ASN A 6 -8.47 2.60 15.09
N ILE A 7 -9.54 3.40 15.07
CA ILE A 7 -9.87 4.32 13.97
C ILE A 7 -8.68 5.21 13.54
N LEU A 8 -7.76 5.52 14.47
CA LEU A 8 -6.56 6.32 14.18
C LEU A 8 -5.56 5.59 13.27
N GLN A 9 -5.67 4.26 13.15
CA GLN A 9 -4.82 3.43 12.27
C GLN A 9 -5.45 3.17 10.90
N ASP A 10 -6.70 3.61 10.69
CA ASP A 10 -7.36 3.48 9.39
C ASP A 10 -6.58 4.18 8.30
N LYS A 11 -6.77 3.68 7.08
CA LYS A 11 -6.05 4.18 5.90
C LYS A 11 -6.75 5.41 5.32
N VAL A 12 -5.92 6.39 4.97
CA VAL A 12 -6.31 7.65 4.34
C VAL A 12 -5.49 7.83 3.07
N LEU A 13 -6.16 8.13 1.97
CA LEU A 13 -5.50 8.44 0.70
C LEU A 13 -4.89 9.84 0.78
N VAL A 14 -3.66 9.99 0.29
CA VAL A 14 -2.99 11.30 0.22
C VAL A 14 -2.77 11.66 -1.24
N LEU A 15 -3.27 12.82 -1.62
CA LEU A 15 -3.07 13.42 -2.93
C LEU A 15 -2.06 14.57 -2.85
N ASN A 16 -1.34 14.83 -3.95
CA ASN A 16 -0.52 16.04 -4.11
C ASN A 16 -1.40 17.24 -4.50
N LYS A 17 -0.77 18.42 -4.70
CA LYS A 17 -1.48 19.63 -5.10
C LYS A 17 -2.17 19.55 -6.48
N TYR A 18 -1.84 18.53 -7.28
CA TYR A 18 -2.46 18.24 -8.58
C TYR A 18 -3.49 17.11 -8.49
N TYR A 19 -3.93 16.77 -7.28
CA TYR A 19 -4.91 15.71 -6.99
C TYR A 19 -4.45 14.30 -7.41
N GLN A 20 -3.16 14.09 -7.59
CA GLN A 20 -2.62 12.77 -7.89
C GLN A 20 -2.34 12.00 -6.60
N ALA A 21 -2.74 10.73 -6.58
CA ALA A 21 -2.51 9.85 -5.44
C ALA A 21 -1.00 9.56 -5.28
N VAL A 22 -0.42 9.97 -4.15
CA VAL A 22 1.02 9.84 -3.88
C VAL A 22 1.36 8.82 -2.82
N GLN A 23 0.49 8.61 -1.85
CA GLN A 23 0.69 7.64 -0.78
C GLN A 23 -0.61 7.31 -0.03
N ILE A 24 -0.53 6.30 0.83
CA ILE A 24 -1.54 5.98 1.83
C ILE A 24 -0.94 6.23 3.21
N THR A 25 -1.67 6.92 4.06
CA THR A 25 -1.27 7.21 5.43
C THR A 25 -2.29 6.67 6.44
N THR A 26 -2.13 7.00 7.71
CA THR A 26 -3.12 6.70 8.75
C THR A 26 -3.94 7.95 9.07
N VAL A 27 -5.14 7.77 9.62
CA VAL A 27 -6.00 8.85 10.11
C VAL A 27 -5.23 9.76 11.08
N LEU A 28 -4.45 9.19 12.01
CA LEU A 28 -3.64 9.98 12.95
C LEU A 28 -2.69 10.94 12.22
N ARG A 29 -1.96 10.44 11.22
CA ARG A 29 -1.04 11.29 10.44
C ARG A 29 -1.78 12.30 9.56
N ALA A 30 -2.92 11.92 9.00
CA ALA A 30 -3.76 12.83 8.23
C ALA A 30 -4.22 14.02 9.11
N ILE A 31 -4.69 13.75 10.33
CA ILE A 31 -5.06 14.80 11.29
C ILE A 31 -3.86 15.70 11.62
N CYS A 32 -2.67 15.14 11.81
CA CYS A 32 -1.48 15.95 12.03
C CYS A 32 -1.20 16.92 10.86
N HIS A 33 -1.44 16.51 9.62
CA HIS A 33 -1.31 17.39 8.45
C HIS A 33 -2.39 18.48 8.43
N LEU A 34 -3.62 18.15 8.79
CA LEU A 34 -4.73 19.12 8.88
C LEU A 34 -4.45 20.17 9.96
N VAL A 35 -4.05 19.76 11.17
CA VAL A 35 -3.69 20.68 12.28
C VAL A 35 -2.53 21.61 11.90
N LYS A 36 -1.55 21.13 11.13
CA LYS A 36 -0.44 21.95 10.63
C LYS A 36 -0.82 22.86 9.45
N GLY A 37 -2.04 22.79 8.94
CA GLY A 37 -2.47 23.53 7.75
C GLY A 37 -1.76 23.10 6.44
N THR A 38 -1.04 21.97 6.45
CA THR A 38 -0.31 21.48 5.27
C THR A 38 -1.16 20.60 4.35
N ALA A 39 -2.38 20.27 4.79
CA ALA A 39 -3.35 19.53 4.01
C ALA A 39 -4.76 20.04 4.23
N LYS A 40 -5.66 19.69 3.30
CA LYS A 40 -7.11 19.82 3.44
C LYS A 40 -7.76 18.45 3.25
N VAL A 41 -8.92 18.24 3.86
CA VAL A 41 -9.75 17.06 3.56
C VAL A 41 -10.32 17.23 2.16
N ILE A 42 -10.43 16.14 1.42
CA ILE A 42 -11.12 16.11 0.13
C ILE A 42 -12.15 14.98 0.13
N THR A 43 -13.35 15.29 -0.31
CA THR A 43 -14.47 14.35 -0.39
C THR A 43 -14.64 13.81 -1.82
N PRO A 44 -15.33 12.69 -2.05
CA PRO A 44 -15.47 12.08 -3.38
C PRO A 44 -16.12 12.97 -4.44
N ASP A 45 -16.85 13.99 -4.03
CA ASP A 45 -17.41 15.05 -4.88
C ASP A 45 -16.43 16.21 -5.18
N TRP A 46 -15.16 16.04 -4.81
CA TRP A 46 -14.06 16.98 -4.99
C TRP A 46 -14.17 18.26 -4.15
N THR A 47 -15.07 18.30 -3.16
CA THR A 47 -15.14 19.41 -2.21
C THR A 47 -13.95 19.31 -1.24
N THR A 48 -13.35 20.46 -0.94
CA THR A 48 -12.19 20.53 -0.06
C THR A 48 -12.50 21.31 1.20
N HIS A 49 -12.01 20.84 2.35
CA HIS A 49 -12.26 21.43 3.65
C HIS A 49 -10.96 21.64 4.44
N THR A 50 -10.80 22.81 5.04
CA THR A 50 -9.83 23.04 6.11
C THR A 50 -10.20 22.20 7.33
N LEU A 51 -9.36 22.20 8.36
CA LEU A 51 -9.70 21.49 9.59
C LEU A 51 -10.97 22.06 10.24
N GLU A 52 -11.10 23.38 10.27
CA GLU A 52 -12.23 24.09 10.85
C GLU A 52 -13.53 23.76 10.11
N GLU A 53 -13.52 23.88 8.78
CA GLU A 53 -14.66 23.53 7.93
C GLU A 53 -15.04 22.05 8.07
N TRP A 54 -14.04 21.16 8.20
CA TRP A 54 -14.28 19.71 8.38
C TRP A 54 -14.87 19.39 9.75
N LEU A 55 -14.47 20.12 10.79
CA LEU A 55 -15.06 20.02 12.12
C LEU A 55 -16.53 20.41 12.11
N GLU A 56 -16.89 21.50 11.43
CA GLU A 56 -18.27 21.93 11.29
C GLU A 56 -19.08 20.92 10.47
N ALA A 57 -18.56 20.51 9.30
CA ALA A 57 -19.19 19.51 8.45
C ALA A 57 -19.40 18.18 9.20
N SER A 58 -18.44 17.78 10.03
CA SER A 58 -18.50 16.52 10.81
C SER A 58 -19.72 16.44 11.76
N ARG A 59 -20.31 17.58 12.13
CA ARG A 59 -21.51 17.61 12.99
C ARG A 59 -22.77 17.08 12.27
N PHE A 60 -22.76 17.16 10.95
CA PHE A 60 -23.88 16.77 10.10
C PHE A 60 -23.68 15.40 9.44
N TYR A 61 -22.47 14.82 9.55
CA TYR A 61 -22.17 13.50 9.00
C TYR A 61 -22.67 12.38 9.93
N ASN A 62 -23.76 11.70 9.54
CA ASN A 62 -24.35 10.61 10.31
C ASN A 62 -23.73 9.24 10.05
N ASN A 63 -22.96 9.07 8.97
CA ASN A 63 -22.45 7.77 8.50
C ASN A 63 -20.93 7.62 8.58
N GLY A 64 -20.22 8.55 9.21
CA GLY A 64 -18.76 8.53 9.30
C GLY A 64 -18.25 7.83 10.56
N ARG A 65 -17.00 7.32 10.49
CA ARG A 65 -16.27 6.84 11.68
C ARG A 65 -15.81 8.06 12.48
N LEU A 66 -16.41 8.27 13.65
CA LEU A 66 -16.17 9.43 14.50
C LEU A 66 -14.99 9.20 15.46
N ILE A 67 -14.05 10.10 15.42
CA ILE A 67 -13.00 10.26 16.43
C ILE A 67 -13.58 11.20 17.48
N ARG A 68 -13.60 10.77 18.72
CA ARG A 68 -14.18 11.52 19.84
C ARG A 68 -13.12 11.86 20.87
N SER A 69 -13.15 13.10 21.34
CA SER A 69 -12.49 13.58 22.55
C SER A 69 -13.54 14.14 23.51
N PRO A 70 -13.21 14.50 24.75
CA PRO A 70 -14.18 15.07 25.69
C PRO A 70 -14.92 16.32 25.17
N SER A 71 -14.24 17.12 24.32
CA SER A 71 -14.77 18.40 23.81
C SER A 71 -15.02 18.42 22.30
N LEU A 72 -14.61 17.38 21.56
CA LEU A 72 -14.60 17.43 20.11
C LEU A 72 -14.96 16.09 19.48
N SER A 73 -15.73 16.13 18.40
CA SER A 73 -15.98 14.98 17.53
C SER A 73 -15.66 15.36 16.09
N ILE A 74 -14.87 14.54 15.42
CA ILE A 74 -14.50 14.74 14.01
C ILE A 74 -14.65 13.42 13.24
N VAL A 75 -15.18 13.48 12.03
CA VAL A 75 -15.22 12.33 11.13
C VAL A 75 -13.81 12.03 10.64
N ALA A 76 -13.40 10.77 10.71
CA ALA A 76 -12.13 10.33 10.14
C ALA A 76 -12.11 10.61 8.63
N PRO A 77 -11.15 11.39 8.11
CA PRO A 77 -11.07 11.67 6.68
C PRO A 77 -10.73 10.41 5.90
N ASP A 78 -11.33 10.22 4.73
CA ASP A 78 -11.00 9.15 3.80
C ASP A 78 -9.87 9.53 2.86
N ALA A 79 -9.80 10.81 2.49
CA ALA A 79 -8.73 11.35 1.66
C ALA A 79 -8.35 12.77 2.11
N ILE A 80 -7.08 13.10 1.94
CA ILE A 80 -6.55 14.45 2.11
C ILE A 80 -5.70 14.82 0.90
N TYR A 81 -5.61 16.12 0.60
CA TYR A 81 -4.61 16.59 -0.35
C TYR A 81 -3.64 17.57 0.30
N LEU A 82 -2.37 17.45 -0.08
CA LEU A 82 -1.28 18.29 0.42
C LEU A 82 -1.21 19.58 -0.40
N THR A 83 -1.45 20.73 0.22
CA THR A 83 -1.63 22.03 -0.49
C THR A 83 -0.36 22.53 -1.20
N ALA A 84 0.82 22.22 -0.66
CA ALA A 84 2.11 22.66 -1.18
C ALA A 84 2.97 21.55 -1.77
N TYR A 85 2.53 20.29 -1.72
CA TYR A 85 3.32 19.16 -2.20
C TYR A 85 3.11 18.94 -3.71
N ASP A 86 4.14 19.23 -4.49
CA ASP A 86 4.07 19.20 -5.97
C ASP A 86 4.81 18.04 -6.62
N ARG A 87 5.43 17.17 -5.82
CA ARG A 87 6.16 16.03 -6.39
C ARG A 87 5.19 15.04 -7.02
N LEU A 88 5.52 14.63 -8.23
CA LEU A 88 4.83 13.54 -8.90
C LEU A 88 5.09 12.22 -8.16
N PRO A 89 4.13 11.29 -8.18
CA PRO A 89 4.37 9.95 -7.66
C PRO A 89 5.59 9.34 -8.35
N ARG A 90 6.52 8.78 -7.57
CA ARG A 90 7.58 7.99 -8.17
C ARG A 90 6.97 6.72 -8.73
N LEU A 91 6.90 6.61 -10.05
CA LEU A 91 6.35 5.43 -10.73
C LEU A 91 7.30 4.21 -10.66
N GLU A 92 8.51 4.41 -10.17
CA GLU A 92 9.47 3.33 -9.93
C GLU A 92 9.24 2.68 -8.57
N VAL A 93 9.13 1.37 -8.59
CA VAL A 93 9.05 0.57 -7.36
C VAL A 93 10.45 0.34 -6.82
N VAL A 94 10.74 0.93 -5.66
CA VAL A 94 12.01 0.69 -4.96
C VAL A 94 12.12 -0.77 -4.57
N PHE A 95 13.26 -1.40 -4.89
CA PHE A 95 13.54 -2.78 -4.45
C PHE A 95 13.72 -2.81 -2.92
N ASN A 96 12.80 -3.45 -2.23
CA ASN A 96 12.90 -3.78 -0.82
C ASN A 96 12.11 -5.06 -0.51
N ARG A 97 12.32 -5.62 0.69
CA ARG A 97 11.68 -6.87 1.11
C ARG A 97 10.14 -6.78 1.11
N ALA A 98 9.59 -5.68 1.58
CA ALA A 98 8.13 -5.51 1.65
C ALA A 98 7.49 -5.51 0.26
N ASN A 99 8.06 -4.76 -0.67
CA ASN A 99 7.58 -4.70 -2.06
C ASN A 99 7.79 -6.03 -2.79
N LEU A 100 8.89 -6.76 -2.50
CA LEU A 100 9.11 -8.11 -3.04
C LEU A 100 8.03 -9.08 -2.57
N PHE A 101 7.69 -9.06 -1.28
CA PHE A 101 6.66 -9.94 -0.71
C PHE A 101 5.27 -9.64 -1.27
N MET A 102 4.98 -8.36 -1.50
CA MET A 102 3.74 -7.93 -2.16
C MET A 102 3.70 -8.39 -3.61
N ARG A 103 4.78 -8.17 -4.41
CA ARG A 103 4.85 -8.64 -5.79
C ARG A 103 4.53 -10.13 -5.91
N ASP A 104 5.02 -10.93 -4.97
CA ASP A 104 4.83 -12.38 -4.96
C ASP A 104 3.58 -12.82 -4.18
N ASN A 105 2.69 -11.87 -3.83
CA ASN A 105 1.45 -12.08 -3.10
C ASN A 105 1.62 -12.95 -1.86
N TYR A 106 2.72 -12.75 -1.09
CA TYR A 106 3.06 -13.55 0.07
C TYR A 106 3.03 -15.07 -0.18
N THR A 107 3.37 -15.51 -1.39
CA THR A 107 3.31 -16.88 -1.87
C THR A 107 4.70 -17.37 -2.28
N CYS A 108 5.07 -18.58 -1.87
CA CYS A 108 6.31 -19.22 -2.31
C CYS A 108 6.29 -19.41 -3.83
N GLN A 109 7.25 -18.84 -4.53
CA GLN A 109 7.30 -18.89 -6.00
C GLN A 109 7.76 -20.24 -6.57
N TYR A 110 8.06 -21.23 -5.71
CA TYR A 110 8.36 -22.59 -6.12
C TYR A 110 7.21 -23.56 -5.87
N CYS A 111 6.56 -23.53 -4.70
CA CYS A 111 5.54 -24.52 -4.35
C CYS A 111 4.13 -23.96 -4.18
N GLY A 112 3.92 -22.66 -4.37
CA GLY A 112 2.61 -22.02 -4.24
C GLY A 112 2.08 -21.88 -2.80
N LYS A 113 2.81 -22.33 -1.79
CA LYS A 113 2.34 -22.22 -0.39
C LYS A 113 2.34 -20.76 0.06
N SER A 114 1.27 -20.35 0.78
CA SER A 114 1.23 -19.04 1.44
C SER A 114 2.30 -18.96 2.54
N VAL A 115 3.05 -17.84 2.55
CA VAL A 115 4.12 -17.54 3.52
C VAL A 115 3.87 -16.18 4.19
N ARG A 116 2.62 -15.91 4.58
CA ARG A 116 2.24 -14.68 5.30
C ARG A 116 2.90 -14.60 6.68
N ASN A 117 3.15 -15.73 7.35
CA ASN A 117 3.87 -15.75 8.60
C ASN A 117 5.36 -15.39 8.36
N PRO A 118 5.90 -14.36 9.06
CA PRO A 118 7.30 -13.95 8.92
C PRO A 118 8.33 -15.06 9.15
N LYS A 119 8.01 -16.04 10.00
CA LYS A 119 8.92 -17.16 10.33
C LYS A 119 9.11 -18.15 9.17
N ASP A 120 8.15 -18.23 8.25
CA ASP A 120 8.14 -19.21 7.16
C ASP A 120 8.73 -18.67 5.86
N ARG A 121 8.90 -17.35 5.76
CA ARG A 121 9.31 -16.69 4.51
C ARG A 121 10.81 -16.43 4.46
N THR A 122 11.36 -16.64 3.28
CA THR A 122 12.75 -16.31 2.95
C THR A 122 12.79 -15.64 1.58
N ILE A 123 13.91 -14.98 1.30
CA ILE A 123 14.24 -14.46 -0.03
C ILE A 123 15.26 -15.40 -0.64
N ASP A 124 15.02 -15.80 -1.87
CA ASP A 124 15.94 -16.62 -2.65
C ASP A 124 16.40 -15.90 -3.91
N HIS A 125 17.66 -16.10 -4.27
CA HIS A 125 18.24 -15.67 -5.53
C HIS A 125 18.10 -16.79 -6.55
N VAL A 126 17.35 -16.59 -7.62
CA VAL A 126 17.14 -17.59 -8.70
C VAL A 126 18.49 -18.09 -9.21
N ILE A 127 19.36 -17.19 -9.63
CA ILE A 127 20.78 -17.46 -9.82
C ILE A 127 21.49 -17.16 -8.50
N PRO A 128 22.13 -18.13 -7.85
CA PRO A 128 22.79 -17.95 -6.56
C PRO A 128 23.82 -16.81 -6.55
N ARG A 129 23.96 -16.15 -5.40
CA ARG A 129 24.97 -15.08 -5.25
C ARG A 129 26.40 -15.56 -5.47
N SER A 130 26.72 -16.79 -5.04
CA SER A 130 28.02 -17.44 -5.28
C SER A 130 28.33 -17.63 -6.76
N ARG A 131 27.28 -17.63 -7.62
CA ARG A 131 27.39 -17.74 -9.08
C ARG A 131 27.17 -16.41 -9.79
N GLY A 132 27.36 -15.29 -9.10
CA GLY A 132 27.22 -13.93 -9.68
C GLY A 132 25.79 -13.39 -9.73
N GLY A 133 24.81 -14.07 -9.13
CA GLY A 133 23.43 -13.60 -9.07
C GLY A 133 23.30 -12.30 -8.29
N LYS A 134 22.73 -11.26 -8.91
CA LYS A 134 22.54 -9.94 -8.32
C LYS A 134 21.20 -9.86 -7.55
N THR A 135 21.15 -8.99 -6.53
CA THR A 135 19.93 -8.70 -5.78
C THR A 135 19.11 -7.65 -6.54
N VAL A 136 18.37 -8.10 -7.54
CA VAL A 136 17.53 -7.27 -8.42
C VAL A 136 16.17 -7.95 -8.62
N TRP A 137 15.20 -7.18 -9.11
CA TRP A 137 13.83 -7.64 -9.33
C TRP A 137 13.72 -8.92 -10.18
N THR A 138 14.60 -9.06 -11.17
CA THR A 138 14.59 -10.17 -12.13
C THR A 138 15.30 -11.43 -11.63
N ASN A 139 15.96 -11.35 -10.45
CA ASN A 139 16.72 -12.48 -9.91
C ASN A 139 16.31 -12.88 -8.50
N VAL A 140 15.37 -12.20 -7.86
CA VAL A 140 15.01 -12.46 -6.45
C VAL A 140 13.53 -12.79 -6.34
N VAL A 141 13.21 -13.82 -5.56
CA VAL A 141 11.83 -14.28 -5.33
C VAL A 141 11.56 -14.57 -3.84
N LEU A 142 10.29 -14.49 -3.47
CA LEU A 142 9.80 -14.95 -2.18
C LEU A 142 9.67 -16.48 -2.21
N CYS A 143 10.22 -17.15 -1.23
CA CYS A 143 10.04 -18.59 -1.08
C CYS A 143 9.87 -19.02 0.40
N CYS A 144 9.35 -20.23 0.61
CA CYS A 144 9.33 -20.83 1.92
C CYS A 144 10.70 -21.45 2.28
N ARG A 145 10.99 -21.58 3.57
CA ARG A 145 12.25 -22.16 4.06
C ARG A 145 12.55 -23.54 3.46
N LYS A 146 11.54 -24.40 3.32
CA LYS A 146 11.71 -25.75 2.75
C LYS A 146 12.22 -25.70 1.31
N CYS A 147 11.61 -24.87 0.47
CA CYS A 147 12.04 -24.71 -0.92
C CYS A 147 13.42 -24.06 -1.03
N ASN A 148 13.71 -23.08 -0.18
CA ASN A 148 15.03 -22.44 -0.14
C ASN A 148 16.13 -23.42 0.20
N LEU A 149 15.93 -24.25 1.24
CA LEU A 149 16.87 -25.30 1.64
C LEU A 149 17.02 -26.37 0.54
N LYS A 150 15.90 -26.81 -0.08
CA LYS A 150 15.94 -27.77 -1.18
C LYS A 150 16.75 -27.27 -2.36
N LYS A 151 16.60 -25.99 -2.72
CA LYS A 151 17.32 -25.37 -3.83
C LYS A 151 18.81 -25.23 -3.50
N GLY A 152 19.12 -24.72 -2.31
CA GLY A 152 20.50 -24.45 -1.90
C GLY A 152 21.21 -23.51 -2.86
N ASP A 153 22.48 -23.83 -3.15
CA ASP A 153 23.35 -23.06 -4.05
C ASP A 153 23.29 -23.52 -5.52
N ARG A 154 22.11 -23.96 -5.95
CA ARG A 154 21.81 -24.42 -7.32
C ARG A 154 20.82 -23.50 -7.99
N THR A 155 20.76 -23.54 -9.34
CA THR A 155 19.64 -22.93 -10.06
C THR A 155 18.37 -23.76 -9.84
N PRO A 156 17.16 -23.19 -10.09
CA PRO A 156 15.93 -23.96 -9.99
C PRO A 156 15.97 -25.25 -10.85
N GLU A 157 16.48 -25.16 -12.06
CA GLU A 157 16.57 -26.28 -13.00
C GLU A 157 17.48 -27.39 -12.43
N GLU A 158 18.66 -27.05 -11.92
CA GLU A 158 19.57 -27.99 -11.29
C GLU A 158 19.00 -28.65 -10.02
N ALA A 159 18.09 -27.94 -9.34
CA ALA A 159 17.41 -28.46 -8.15
C ALA A 159 16.14 -29.25 -8.48
N GLY A 160 15.79 -29.42 -9.77
CA GLY A 160 14.52 -30.01 -10.21
C GLY A 160 13.31 -29.22 -9.74
N MET A 161 13.42 -27.90 -9.76
CA MET A 161 12.38 -26.96 -9.31
C MET A 161 12.01 -25.99 -10.43
N GLN A 162 10.76 -25.54 -10.43
CA GLN A 162 10.27 -24.55 -11.39
C GLN A 162 9.72 -23.34 -10.65
N LEU A 163 9.90 -22.16 -11.24
CA LEU A 163 9.25 -20.96 -10.80
C LEU A 163 7.80 -20.91 -11.30
N LEU A 164 6.89 -20.51 -10.43
CA LEU A 164 5.48 -20.27 -10.81
C LEU A 164 5.36 -19.11 -11.80
N LYS A 165 6.20 -18.10 -11.63
CA LYS A 165 6.28 -16.94 -12.52
C LYS A 165 7.73 -16.49 -12.66
N LYS A 166 8.10 -16.00 -13.85
CA LYS A 166 9.37 -15.33 -14.06
C LYS A 166 9.40 -14.06 -13.21
N PRO A 167 10.46 -13.82 -12.40
CA PRO A 167 10.55 -12.62 -11.59
C PRO A 167 10.80 -11.39 -12.48
N GLU A 168 9.96 -10.39 -12.31
CA GLU A 168 10.01 -9.12 -13.04
C GLU A 168 9.85 -7.95 -12.09
N GLN A 169 10.25 -6.76 -12.53
CA GLN A 169 9.99 -5.54 -11.78
C GLN A 169 8.48 -5.25 -11.80
N PRO A 170 7.85 -5.10 -10.63
CA PRO A 170 6.42 -4.82 -10.59
C PRO A 170 6.14 -3.39 -11.08
N LYS A 171 4.98 -3.21 -11.71
CA LYS A 171 4.48 -1.87 -12.02
C LYS A 171 4.05 -1.18 -10.72
N TRP A 172 4.39 0.08 -10.55
CA TRP A 172 4.00 0.88 -9.37
C TRP A 172 2.49 0.82 -9.11
N LYS A 173 1.70 0.98 -10.16
CA LYS A 173 0.24 0.91 -10.13
C LYS A 173 -0.27 -0.36 -9.44
N SER A 174 0.22 -1.54 -9.84
CA SER A 174 -0.22 -2.82 -9.27
C SER A 174 0.08 -2.91 -7.78
N LEU A 175 1.30 -2.58 -7.36
CA LEU A 175 1.70 -2.60 -5.96
C LEU A 175 1.00 -1.53 -5.11
N PHE A 176 0.67 -0.40 -5.70
CA PHE A 176 -0.04 0.66 -5.01
C PHE A 176 -1.49 0.25 -4.73
N LEU A 177 -2.17 -0.35 -5.72
CA LEU A 177 -3.55 -0.82 -5.58
C LEU A 177 -3.68 -1.99 -4.58
N GLU A 178 -2.67 -2.85 -4.45
CA GLU A 178 -2.68 -3.93 -3.45
C GLU A 178 -2.63 -3.42 -1.98
N LYS A 179 -2.21 -2.17 -1.77
CA LYS A 179 -2.23 -1.54 -0.44
C LYS A 179 -3.60 -1.03 -0.03
N PHE A 180 -4.58 -1.05 -0.94
CA PHE A 180 -5.89 -0.51 -0.66
C PHE A 180 -6.73 -1.48 0.17
N PRO A 181 -7.31 -1.01 1.28
CA PRO A 181 -8.36 -1.75 1.95
C PRO A 181 -9.57 -1.91 1.03
N GLU A 182 -10.15 -3.11 0.99
CA GLU A 182 -11.33 -3.37 0.14
C GLU A 182 -12.46 -2.38 0.42
N GLU A 183 -12.68 -2.06 1.71
CA GLU A 183 -13.72 -1.13 2.16
C GLU A 183 -13.53 0.32 1.70
N LYS A 184 -12.32 0.68 1.24
CA LYS A 184 -11.99 2.03 0.76
C LYS A 184 -11.99 2.15 -0.76
N LYS A 185 -12.06 1.05 -1.49
CA LYS A 185 -11.95 1.05 -2.96
C LYS A 185 -12.99 1.94 -3.62
N GLU A 186 -14.25 1.82 -3.23
CA GLU A 186 -15.33 2.63 -3.81
C GLU A 186 -15.19 4.11 -3.45
N ILE A 187 -14.80 4.44 -2.20
CA ILE A 187 -14.64 5.82 -1.73
C ILE A 187 -13.47 6.50 -2.45
N TRP A 188 -12.39 5.76 -2.71
CA TRP A 188 -11.20 6.30 -3.35
C TRP A 188 -11.24 6.25 -4.89
N LYS A 189 -12.19 5.53 -5.46
CA LYS A 189 -12.32 5.35 -6.91
C LYS A 189 -12.29 6.67 -7.70
N PRO A 190 -13.04 7.73 -7.36
CA PRO A 190 -13.01 8.98 -8.11
C PRO A 190 -11.60 9.59 -8.24
N PHE A 191 -10.81 9.53 -7.15
CA PHE A 191 -9.45 10.05 -7.13
C PHE A 191 -8.47 9.20 -7.94
N LEU A 192 -8.72 7.89 -8.02
CA LEU A 192 -7.87 6.94 -8.71
C LEU A 192 -8.15 6.90 -10.21
N ASP A 193 -9.42 7.05 -10.61
CA ASP A 193 -9.82 7.19 -12.00
C ASP A 193 -9.21 8.45 -12.62
N PHE A 194 -9.29 9.57 -11.92
CA PHE A 194 -8.66 10.83 -12.32
C PHE A 194 -7.15 10.70 -12.49
N ALA A 195 -6.49 9.94 -11.62
CA ALA A 195 -5.04 9.68 -11.71
C ALA A 195 -4.67 8.59 -12.75
N GLY A 196 -5.62 8.05 -13.52
CA GLY A 196 -5.40 6.94 -14.46
C GLY A 196 -4.92 5.66 -13.78
N LEU A 197 -5.21 5.50 -12.47
CA LEU A 197 -4.74 4.37 -11.67
C LEU A 197 -5.71 3.19 -11.66
N TYR A 198 -6.98 3.40 -12.01
CA TYR A 198 -7.94 2.30 -12.19
C TYR A 198 -7.80 1.71 -13.60
N PRO A 199 -7.82 0.40 -13.76
CA PRO A 199 -7.85 -0.20 -15.10
C PRO A 199 -9.17 0.17 -15.76
N GLU A 200 -9.10 0.70 -16.99
CA GLU A 200 -10.26 0.73 -17.87
C GLU A 200 -10.79 -0.72 -18.00
N ARG A 201 -12.09 -0.88 -17.90
CA ARG A 201 -12.77 -2.17 -18.05
C ARG A 201 -12.65 -2.67 -19.48
#